data_aebdbadcfe2d021a3f77b2c7db4501ac
#
_entry.id   aebdbadcfe2d021a3f77b2c7db4501ac
#
_cell.length_a   1.000
_cell.length_b   1.000
_cell.length_c   1.000
_cell.angle_alpha   90.00
_cell.angle_beta   90.00
_cell.angle_gamma   90.00
#
_symmetry.space_group_name_H-M   'P 1'
#
loop_
_entity.id
_entity.type
_entity.pdbx_description
1 polymer ?
#
loop_
_entity_poly.entity_id
_entity_poly.type
_entity_poly.pdbx_seq_one_letter_code
_entity_poly.pdbx_strand_id
1 'polypeptide(L)'
;GKPCDAEAVKKCLEDLVAVHERAAGDLKIDSMEADGLVLTIHTTEACPSLMNYLSEPYGCIIDVDEGVTEDGIVVGTGPFVATELVTDDHLNLVKNENYWDGNVNVDEITVRTISDGDTLALALQSGEINAAYGMAYASYPVFENDNYQFTSVQTSRSFYVQMNYASP
;
A
#
# COMPACT_ATOMS: atom_id res chain seq x y z
N GLY A 1 -1.76 -11.46 18.89
CA GLY A 1 -2.59 -10.57 18.05
C GLY A 1 -4.07 -10.84 18.29
N LYS A 2 -4.92 -9.93 17.88
CA LYS A 2 -6.37 -10.11 17.89
C LYS A 2 -6.79 -10.97 16.68
N PRO A 3 -7.89 -11.74 16.76
CA PRO A 3 -8.47 -12.39 15.59
C PRO A 3 -8.90 -11.37 14.54
N CYS A 4 -8.61 -11.62 13.27
CA CYS A 4 -9.14 -10.86 12.14
C CYS A 4 -10.31 -11.67 11.55
N ASP A 5 -11.50 -11.52 12.16
CA ASP A 5 -12.76 -12.13 11.71
C ASP A 5 -13.57 -11.17 10.81
N ALA A 6 -14.72 -11.61 10.35
CA ALA A 6 -15.58 -10.80 9.49
C ALA A 6 -16.08 -9.52 10.17
N GLU A 7 -16.24 -9.52 11.49
CA GLU A 7 -16.67 -8.32 12.23
C GLU A 7 -15.54 -7.27 12.27
N ALA A 8 -14.30 -7.70 12.47
CA ALA A 8 -13.13 -6.81 12.43
C ALA A 8 -12.97 -6.17 11.04
N VAL A 9 -13.11 -6.95 9.97
CA VAL A 9 -13.04 -6.46 8.59
C VAL A 9 -14.19 -5.49 8.29
N LYS A 10 -15.42 -5.84 8.67
CA LYS A 10 -16.59 -4.97 8.53
C LYS A 10 -16.36 -3.61 9.19
N LYS A 11 -15.92 -3.61 10.44
CA LYS A 11 -15.64 -2.39 11.20
C LYS A 11 -14.59 -1.52 10.51
N CYS A 12 -13.51 -2.13 10.01
CA CYS A 12 -12.48 -1.41 9.26
C CYS A 12 -13.02 -0.77 7.98
N LEU A 13 -13.87 -1.49 7.21
CA LEU A 13 -14.47 -0.94 6.00
C LEU A 13 -15.55 0.12 6.28
N GLU A 14 -16.32 -0.02 7.38
CA GLU A 14 -17.27 1.01 7.82
C GLU A 14 -16.55 2.31 8.18
N ASP A 15 -15.45 2.23 8.93
CA ASP A 15 -14.60 3.38 9.25
C ASP A 15 -14.02 4.01 7.98
N LEU A 16 -13.47 3.18 7.08
CA LEU A 16 -12.91 3.63 5.79
C LEU A 16 -13.92 4.45 4.99
N VAL A 17 -15.13 3.94 4.76
CA VAL A 17 -16.14 4.64 3.93
C VAL A 17 -16.71 5.88 4.63
N ALA A 18 -16.64 5.94 5.96
CA ALA A 18 -17.06 7.11 6.71
C ALA A 18 -16.08 8.30 6.58
N VAL A 19 -14.79 8.04 6.43
CA VAL A 19 -13.75 9.09 6.45
C VAL A 19 -13.08 9.31 5.09
N HIS A 20 -13.14 8.34 4.18
CA HIS A 20 -12.44 8.38 2.90
C HIS A 20 -13.42 8.51 1.72
N GLU A 21 -13.68 9.73 1.26
CA GLU A 21 -14.69 10.04 0.23
C GLU A 21 -14.51 9.25 -1.07
N ARG A 22 -13.27 9.07 -1.55
CA ARG A 22 -12.98 8.29 -2.76
C ARG A 22 -13.33 6.81 -2.56
N ALA A 23 -12.95 6.22 -1.41
CA ALA A 23 -13.26 4.82 -1.12
C ALA A 23 -14.78 4.60 -1.04
N ALA A 24 -15.52 5.50 -0.42
CA ALA A 24 -16.98 5.44 -0.38
C ALA A 24 -17.61 5.45 -1.79
N GLY A 25 -17.10 6.32 -2.68
CA GLY A 25 -17.54 6.41 -4.07
C GLY A 25 -17.20 5.18 -4.93
N ASP A 26 -16.02 4.62 -4.74
CA ASP A 26 -15.52 3.47 -5.50
C ASP A 26 -16.18 2.16 -5.03
N LEU A 27 -16.25 1.92 -3.72
CA LEU A 27 -16.77 0.68 -3.13
C LEU A 27 -18.29 0.57 -3.17
N LYS A 28 -19.02 1.69 -3.14
CA LYS A 28 -20.48 1.76 -3.21
C LYS A 28 -21.19 0.83 -2.21
N ILE A 29 -20.61 0.70 -1.02
CA ILE A 29 -21.15 -0.17 0.03
C ILE A 29 -22.48 0.42 0.55
N ASP A 30 -23.55 -0.38 0.53
CA ASP A 30 -24.85 -0.07 1.12
C ASP A 30 -24.94 -0.63 2.55
N SER A 31 -24.63 -1.92 2.70
CA SER A 31 -24.63 -2.59 3.99
C SER A 31 -23.65 -3.76 4.01
N MET A 32 -23.28 -4.20 5.21
CA MET A 32 -22.42 -5.35 5.42
C MET A 32 -22.95 -6.23 6.55
N GLU A 33 -22.89 -7.55 6.35
CA GLU A 33 -23.26 -8.55 7.34
C GLU A 33 -22.06 -9.45 7.64
N ALA A 34 -21.73 -9.62 8.92
CA ALA A 34 -20.64 -10.48 9.37
C ALA A 34 -21.19 -11.70 10.08
N ASP A 35 -20.75 -12.90 9.70
CA ASP A 35 -21.09 -14.17 10.35
C ASP A 35 -19.82 -15.04 10.45
N GLY A 36 -19.17 -15.02 11.60
CA GLY A 36 -17.93 -15.73 11.87
C GLY A 36 -16.79 -15.23 10.97
N LEU A 37 -16.41 -16.00 9.94
CA LEU A 37 -15.38 -15.64 8.97
C LEU A 37 -15.95 -15.19 7.62
N VAL A 38 -17.26 -15.09 7.49
CA VAL A 38 -17.91 -14.69 6.25
C VAL A 38 -18.40 -13.25 6.36
N LEU A 39 -17.88 -12.38 5.49
CA LEU A 39 -18.37 -11.02 5.30
C LEU A 39 -19.18 -10.94 4.01
N THR A 40 -20.43 -10.56 4.14
CA THR A 40 -21.32 -10.27 2.99
C THR A 40 -21.41 -8.76 2.80
N ILE A 41 -21.06 -8.30 1.61
CA ILE A 41 -21.10 -6.86 1.24
C ILE A 41 -22.23 -6.67 0.23
N HIS A 42 -23.17 -5.81 0.54
CA HIS A 42 -24.20 -5.33 -0.37
C HIS A 42 -23.79 -3.96 -0.91
N THR A 43 -23.89 -3.80 -2.22
CA THR A 43 -23.57 -2.54 -2.89
C THR A 43 -24.83 -1.84 -3.39
N THR A 44 -24.84 -0.51 -3.41
CA THR A 44 -25.99 0.31 -3.87
C THR A 44 -26.34 0.07 -5.33
N GLU A 45 -25.38 -0.37 -6.14
CA GLU A 45 -25.53 -0.75 -7.53
C GLU A 45 -24.48 -1.81 -7.92
N ALA A 46 -24.60 -2.43 -9.09
CA ALA A 46 -23.63 -3.41 -9.55
C ALA A 46 -22.21 -2.81 -9.59
N CYS A 47 -21.29 -3.41 -8.86
CA CYS A 47 -19.88 -2.99 -8.74
C CYS A 47 -18.95 -4.14 -9.14
N PRO A 48 -18.77 -4.44 -10.44
CA PRO A 48 -17.92 -5.54 -10.88
C PRO A 48 -16.44 -5.33 -10.54
N SER A 49 -16.02 -4.10 -10.26
CA SER A 49 -14.66 -3.74 -9.87
C SER A 49 -14.42 -3.72 -8.36
N LEU A 50 -15.37 -4.17 -7.53
CA LEU A 50 -15.26 -4.12 -6.07
C LEU A 50 -13.94 -4.70 -5.56
N MET A 51 -13.54 -5.88 -6.05
CA MET A 51 -12.29 -6.53 -5.63
C MET A 51 -11.05 -5.74 -6.04
N ASN A 52 -11.09 -5.06 -7.18
CA ASN A 52 -10.00 -4.20 -7.61
C ASN A 52 -9.89 -2.96 -6.69
N TYR A 53 -11.01 -2.37 -6.32
CA TYR A 53 -11.03 -1.24 -5.40
C TYR A 53 -10.55 -1.63 -3.99
N LEU A 54 -10.94 -2.82 -3.49
CA LEU A 54 -10.42 -3.34 -2.22
C LEU A 54 -8.92 -3.66 -2.25
N SER A 55 -8.30 -3.80 -3.43
CA SER A 55 -6.85 -3.97 -3.57
C SER A 55 -6.07 -2.64 -3.69
N GLU A 56 -6.74 -1.51 -3.74
CA GLU A 56 -6.12 -0.19 -3.65
C GLU A 56 -5.51 0.03 -2.24
N PRO A 57 -4.51 0.90 -2.07
CA PRO A 57 -3.88 1.14 -0.76
C PRO A 57 -4.84 1.47 0.38
N TYR A 58 -5.95 2.15 0.10
CA TYR A 58 -6.96 2.44 1.12
C TYR A 58 -7.74 1.21 1.58
N GLY A 59 -7.76 0.13 0.79
CA GLY A 59 -8.45 -1.13 1.13
C GLY A 59 -7.67 -2.02 2.12
N CYS A 60 -6.54 -1.57 2.65
CA CYS A 60 -5.79 -2.31 3.67
C CYS A 60 -6.63 -2.48 4.95
N ILE A 61 -6.72 -3.73 5.42
CA ILE A 61 -7.42 -4.03 6.67
C ILE A 61 -6.50 -3.75 7.85
N ILE A 62 -6.94 -2.86 8.73
CA ILE A 62 -6.25 -2.45 9.95
C ILE A 62 -7.12 -2.68 11.18
N ASP A 63 -6.50 -2.77 12.35
CA ASP A 63 -7.21 -2.79 13.63
C ASP A 63 -7.61 -1.35 14.01
N VAL A 64 -8.83 -0.97 13.71
CA VAL A 64 -9.35 0.38 14.00
C VAL A 64 -9.53 0.65 15.50
N ASP A 65 -9.58 -0.39 16.35
CA ASP A 65 -9.65 -0.24 17.80
C ASP A 65 -8.33 0.18 18.43
N GLU A 66 -7.21 -0.27 17.85
CA GLU A 66 -5.88 0.21 18.25
C GLU A 66 -5.63 1.62 17.72
N GLY A 67 -6.27 1.97 16.59
CA GLY A 67 -6.12 3.27 15.95
C GLY A 67 -4.74 3.49 15.33
N VAL A 68 -4.39 4.75 15.17
CA VAL A 68 -3.11 5.20 14.63
C VAL A 68 -2.26 5.69 15.80
N THR A 69 -1.01 5.22 15.90
CA THR A 69 -0.07 5.70 16.92
C THR A 69 0.31 7.17 16.66
N GLU A 70 0.95 7.83 17.64
CA GLU A 70 1.45 9.22 17.48
C GLU A 70 2.45 9.33 16.31
N ASP A 71 3.19 8.25 16.02
CA ASP A 71 4.16 8.16 14.91
C ASP A 71 3.51 7.79 13.57
N GLY A 72 2.18 7.60 13.51
CA GLY A 72 1.47 7.27 12.28
C GLY A 72 1.46 5.77 11.92
N ILE A 73 1.83 4.88 12.84
CA ILE A 73 1.85 3.44 12.65
C ILE A 73 0.47 2.84 12.97
N VAL A 74 0.05 1.87 12.19
CA VAL A 74 -1.19 1.10 12.37
C VAL A 74 -0.90 -0.40 12.49
N VAL A 75 -1.78 -1.12 13.17
CA VAL A 75 -1.75 -2.59 13.24
C VAL A 75 -2.53 -3.14 12.05
N GLY A 76 -1.85 -3.88 11.18
CA GLY A 76 -2.43 -4.48 9.98
C GLY A 76 -2.31 -6.00 9.94
N THR A 77 -2.71 -6.59 8.82
CA THR A 77 -2.71 -8.06 8.59
C THR A 77 -1.54 -8.51 7.71
N GLY A 78 -0.59 -7.65 7.42
CA GLY A 78 0.51 -7.88 6.50
C GLY A 78 1.64 -8.78 7.02
N PRO A 79 2.59 -9.13 6.13
CA PRO A 79 3.74 -9.96 6.47
C PRO A 79 4.79 -9.24 7.33
N PHE A 80 4.71 -7.94 7.47
CA PHE A 80 5.63 -7.13 8.27
C PHE A 80 4.88 -6.25 9.25
N VAL A 81 5.55 -5.95 10.36
CA VAL A 81 5.10 -5.02 11.41
C VAL A 81 5.98 -3.78 11.34
N ALA A 82 5.38 -2.60 11.25
CA ALA A 82 6.09 -1.34 11.33
C ALA A 82 6.54 -1.09 12.78
N THR A 83 7.81 -0.74 12.95
CA THR A 83 8.43 -0.47 14.26
C THR A 83 8.83 0.99 14.43
N GLU A 84 9.08 1.69 13.34
CA GLU A 84 9.46 3.10 13.34
C GLU A 84 9.04 3.73 12.02
N LEU A 85 8.46 4.92 12.07
CA LEU A 85 8.17 5.74 10.90
C LEU A 85 8.70 7.16 11.15
N VAL A 86 9.68 7.56 10.35
CA VAL A 86 10.17 8.95 10.31
C VAL A 86 9.74 9.56 8.99
N THR A 87 8.83 10.52 9.05
CA THR A 87 8.25 11.16 7.86
C THR A 87 9.35 11.74 6.96
N ASP A 88 9.23 11.50 5.66
CA ASP A 88 10.16 11.92 4.61
C ASP A 88 11.58 11.31 4.71
N ASP A 89 11.81 10.38 5.63
CA ASP A 89 13.10 9.73 5.79
C ASP A 89 13.01 8.21 5.62
N HIS A 90 12.48 7.49 6.62
CA HIS A 90 12.43 6.04 6.55
C HIS A 90 11.25 5.41 7.30
N LEU A 91 10.97 4.15 6.94
CA LEU A 91 10.07 3.22 7.63
C LEU A 91 10.83 1.93 7.92
N ASN A 92 10.90 1.55 9.19
CA ASN A 92 11.47 0.28 9.62
C ASN A 92 10.37 -0.76 9.84
N LEU A 93 10.58 -1.93 9.27
CA LEU A 93 9.65 -3.05 9.30
C LEU A 93 10.38 -4.28 9.79
N VAL A 94 9.74 -5.05 10.66
CA VAL A 94 10.21 -6.38 11.09
C VAL A 94 9.19 -7.43 10.65
N LYS A 95 9.66 -8.64 10.46
CA LYS A 95 8.84 -9.79 10.11
C LYS A 95 7.70 -10.00 11.10
N ASN A 96 6.51 -10.27 10.59
CA ASN A 96 5.38 -10.71 11.38
C ASN A 96 5.44 -12.24 11.58
N GLU A 97 5.85 -12.67 12.76
CA GLU A 97 5.96 -14.10 13.11
C GLU A 97 4.61 -14.84 13.09
N ASN A 98 3.51 -14.10 13.14
CA ASN A 98 2.14 -14.63 13.11
C ASN A 98 1.45 -14.40 11.76
N TYR A 99 2.21 -14.17 10.68
CA TYR A 99 1.62 -13.94 9.37
C TYR A 99 0.83 -15.17 8.89
N TRP A 100 -0.41 -14.93 8.47
CA TRP A 100 -1.40 -15.98 8.16
C TRP A 100 -1.10 -16.75 6.86
N ASP A 101 -0.37 -16.18 5.91
CA ASP A 101 -0.09 -16.77 4.59
C ASP A 101 1.36 -17.31 4.49
N GLY A 102 1.81 -18.01 5.53
CA GLY A 102 3.06 -18.76 5.51
C GLY A 102 4.30 -18.00 5.99
N ASN A 103 5.47 -18.49 5.60
CA ASN A 103 6.74 -17.98 6.08
C ASN A 103 7.19 -16.74 5.29
N VAL A 104 7.57 -15.70 6.00
CA VAL A 104 8.27 -14.53 5.46
C VAL A 104 9.78 -14.83 5.46
N ASN A 105 10.42 -14.70 4.30
CA ASN A 105 11.83 -15.04 4.10
C ASN A 105 12.81 -13.90 4.42
N VAL A 106 12.30 -12.71 4.70
CA VAL A 106 13.07 -11.51 5.04
C VAL A 106 12.73 -11.13 6.47
N ASP A 107 13.74 -10.94 7.31
CA ASP A 107 13.51 -10.63 8.73
C ASP A 107 13.23 -9.15 8.97
N GLU A 108 13.92 -8.27 8.25
CA GLU A 108 13.82 -6.82 8.40
C GLU A 108 13.84 -6.10 7.05
N ILE A 109 13.09 -5.01 6.95
CA ILE A 109 13.09 -4.11 5.78
C ILE A 109 13.18 -2.68 6.29
N THR A 110 14.13 -1.91 5.76
CA THR A 110 14.13 -0.45 5.89
C THR A 110 13.73 0.17 4.55
N VAL A 111 12.59 0.83 4.51
CA VAL A 111 12.15 1.61 3.35
C VAL A 111 12.64 3.04 3.50
N ARG A 112 13.44 3.53 2.56
CA ARG A 112 13.99 4.89 2.56
C ARG A 112 13.34 5.75 1.49
N THR A 113 13.04 6.99 1.82
CA THR A 113 12.52 7.97 0.86
C THR A 113 13.68 8.66 0.16
N ILE A 114 13.85 8.41 -1.15
CA ILE A 114 14.85 9.05 -2.01
C ILE A 114 14.11 9.70 -3.18
N SER A 115 13.88 11.00 -3.10
CA SER A 115 13.04 11.74 -4.06
C SER A 115 13.73 12.03 -5.40
N ASP A 116 15.07 12.13 -5.39
CA ASP A 116 15.85 12.41 -6.59
C ASP A 116 16.20 11.11 -7.31
N GLY A 117 15.85 11.01 -8.60
CA GLY A 117 16.02 9.79 -9.39
C GLY A 117 17.46 9.43 -9.66
N ASP A 118 18.37 10.38 -9.80
CA ASP A 118 19.81 10.11 -10.02
C ASP A 118 20.43 9.63 -8.72
N THR A 119 20.08 10.23 -7.59
CA THR A 119 20.49 9.79 -6.25
C THR A 119 20.01 8.37 -5.96
N LEU A 120 18.74 8.03 -6.31
CA LEU A 120 18.20 6.69 -6.17
C LEU A 120 19.00 5.67 -7.00
N ALA A 121 19.32 6.00 -8.24
CA ALA A 121 20.12 5.15 -9.12
C ALA A 121 21.54 4.92 -8.57
N LEU A 122 22.19 5.96 -8.07
CA LEU A 122 23.52 5.87 -7.46
C LEU A 122 23.53 5.05 -6.18
N ALA A 123 22.51 5.20 -5.31
CA ALA A 123 22.36 4.43 -4.09
C ALA A 123 22.22 2.92 -4.37
N LEU A 124 21.46 2.55 -5.42
CA LEU A 124 21.34 1.15 -5.84
C LEU A 124 22.66 0.63 -6.45
N GLN A 125 23.35 1.43 -7.29
CA GLN A 125 24.64 1.04 -7.89
C GLN A 125 25.75 0.86 -6.85
N SER A 126 25.78 1.70 -5.82
CA SER A 126 26.76 1.63 -4.74
C SER A 126 26.49 0.49 -3.73
N GLY A 127 25.31 -0.13 -3.79
CA GLY A 127 24.88 -1.14 -2.82
C GLY A 127 24.42 -0.53 -1.47
N GLU A 128 24.21 0.77 -1.41
CA GLU A 128 23.63 1.44 -0.22
C GLU A 128 22.18 0.99 0.03
N ILE A 129 21.46 0.70 -1.05
CA ILE A 129 20.15 0.05 -1.03
C ILE A 129 20.17 -1.22 -1.88
N ASN A 130 19.31 -2.20 -1.52
CA ASN A 130 19.25 -3.50 -2.18
C ASN A 130 18.14 -3.59 -3.23
N ALA A 131 17.14 -2.72 -3.16
CA ALA A 131 16.02 -2.66 -4.09
C ALA A 131 15.57 -1.21 -4.28
N ALA A 132 15.06 -0.88 -5.45
CA ALA A 132 14.49 0.43 -5.76
C ALA A 132 13.15 0.27 -6.46
N TYR A 133 12.20 1.13 -6.11
CA TYR A 133 10.90 1.22 -6.75
C TYR A 133 10.68 2.61 -7.34
N GLY A 134 10.06 2.68 -8.51
CA GLY A 134 9.76 3.97 -9.16
C GLY A 134 10.98 4.62 -9.82
N MET A 135 11.95 3.83 -10.27
CA MET A 135 13.13 4.29 -10.99
C MET A 135 12.76 5.14 -12.21
N ALA A 136 13.50 6.21 -12.45
CA ALA A 136 13.32 7.04 -13.64
C ALA A 136 13.66 6.28 -14.93
N TYR A 137 12.90 6.46 -16.01
CA TYR A 137 13.15 5.82 -17.31
C TYR A 137 14.56 6.06 -17.85
N ALA A 138 15.13 7.24 -17.61
CA ALA A 138 16.50 7.58 -18.03
C ALA A 138 17.57 6.65 -17.42
N SER A 139 17.30 6.06 -16.27
CA SER A 139 18.21 5.18 -15.55
C SER A 139 18.08 3.71 -15.97
N TYR A 140 17.03 3.31 -16.69
CA TYR A 140 16.75 1.92 -17.06
C TYR A 140 17.94 1.21 -17.74
N PRO A 141 18.61 1.80 -18.78
CA PRO A 141 19.69 1.14 -19.47
C PRO A 141 20.87 0.73 -18.57
N VAL A 142 21.02 1.37 -17.41
CA VAL A 142 22.06 1.03 -16.42
C VAL A 142 21.75 -0.26 -15.69
N PHE A 143 20.46 -0.59 -15.51
CA PHE A 143 19.99 -1.72 -14.72
C PHE A 143 19.45 -2.89 -15.55
N GLU A 144 19.28 -2.71 -16.87
CA GLU A 144 18.88 -3.76 -17.81
C GLU A 144 20.09 -4.63 -18.18
N ASN A 145 20.66 -5.34 -17.20
CA ASN A 145 21.79 -6.25 -17.38
C ASN A 145 21.76 -7.39 -16.34
N ASP A 146 22.65 -8.37 -16.49
CA ASP A 146 22.67 -9.60 -15.68
C ASP A 146 23.04 -9.38 -14.20
N ASN A 147 23.50 -8.18 -13.81
CA ASN A 147 23.84 -7.87 -12.42
C ASN A 147 22.62 -7.47 -11.59
N TYR A 148 21.50 -7.17 -12.23
CA TYR A 148 20.27 -6.71 -11.58
C TYR A 148 19.07 -7.53 -12.00
N GLN A 149 18.15 -7.78 -11.07
CA GLN A 149 16.82 -8.25 -11.41
C GLN A 149 15.95 -7.02 -11.72
N PHE A 150 15.72 -6.76 -12.99
CA PHE A 150 14.96 -5.61 -13.45
C PHE A 150 13.56 -6.02 -13.91
N THR A 151 12.55 -5.28 -13.49
CA THR A 151 11.17 -5.48 -13.92
C THR A 151 10.52 -4.13 -14.29
N SER A 152 9.96 -4.05 -15.48
CA SER A 152 9.17 -2.91 -15.94
C SER A 152 7.77 -3.39 -16.33
N VAL A 153 6.75 -2.71 -15.82
CA VAL A 153 5.35 -3.04 -16.07
C VAL A 153 4.66 -1.85 -16.74
N GLN A 154 4.01 -2.11 -17.88
CA GLN A 154 3.17 -1.10 -18.52
C GLN A 154 1.91 -0.86 -17.68
N THR A 155 1.60 0.41 -17.46
CA THR A 155 0.42 0.85 -16.72
C THR A 155 -0.49 1.72 -17.61
N SER A 156 -1.70 1.99 -17.14
CA SER A 156 -2.61 2.97 -17.77
C SER A 156 -2.26 4.43 -17.46
N ARG A 157 -1.16 4.69 -16.71
CA ARG A 157 -0.74 6.04 -16.35
C ARG A 157 -0.25 6.79 -17.60
N SER A 158 -0.82 7.96 -17.84
CA SER A 158 -0.43 8.86 -18.91
C SER A 158 0.12 10.17 -18.34
N PHE A 159 1.19 10.68 -18.95
CA PHE A 159 1.72 12.00 -18.65
C PHE A 159 1.23 12.98 -19.73
N TYR A 160 0.70 14.13 -19.32
CA TYR A 160 0.22 15.16 -20.22
C TYR A 160 0.55 16.54 -19.67
N VAL A 161 0.63 17.52 -20.58
CA VAL A 161 0.75 18.93 -20.23
C VAL A 161 -0.62 19.55 -20.34
N GLN A 162 -1.12 20.08 -19.24
CA GLN A 162 -2.37 20.83 -19.20
C GLN A 162 -2.06 22.34 -19.23
N MET A 163 -2.56 23.01 -20.25
CA MET A 163 -2.42 24.46 -20.34
C MET A 163 -3.59 25.13 -19.60
N ASN A 164 -3.28 26.15 -18.79
CA ASN A 164 -4.28 26.96 -18.14
C ASN A 164 -4.70 28.11 -19.06
N TYR A 165 -5.79 27.94 -19.80
CA TYR A 165 -6.33 28.99 -20.68
C TYR A 165 -7.02 30.16 -19.94
N ALA A 166 -7.26 30.02 -18.64
CA ALA A 166 -7.85 31.07 -17.81
C ALA A 166 -6.81 32.02 -17.21
N SER A 167 -5.51 31.71 -17.38
CA SER A 167 -4.44 32.62 -16.97
C SER A 167 -4.19 33.67 -18.09
N PRO A 168 -4.21 34.97 -17.77
CA PRO A 168 -3.91 36.04 -18.73
C PRO A 168 -2.46 36.01 -19.21
#